data_de95770dbc6bdf70edf293bb322dbf9c
#
_entry.id   de95770dbc6bdf70edf293bb322dbf9c
#
_cell.length_a   1.000
_cell.length_b   1.000
_cell.length_c   1.000
_cell.angle_alpha   90.00
_cell.angle_beta   90.00
_cell.angle_gamma   90.00
#
_symmetry.space_group_name_H-M   'P 1'
#
loop_
_entity.id
_entity.type
_entity.pdbx_description
1 polymer ?
#
loop_
_entity_poly.entity_id
_entity_poly.type
_entity_poly.pdbx_seq_one_letter_code
_entity_poly.pdbx_strand_id
1 'polypeptide(L)'
;MVIPARWYAGGKGLDDFRATMLGQKHIRKLVDVANSADCFPGVNIAGGICYFLWDNTYSGDCAVVNIKEGEYTSENIRALDEFDYFVRSNLALTIIRKVLASKGKLMNKVVYSRNYFNLPTTVCGPKEFGVNTIKIFTSKGFIYLHKSTVTDKEGILDKYKVIITYAMSGGNKPTSEGNYQILSSLRILNPKEACTETYLILDAFDKKQEAENLVSFISSKFARFLLLQALSSIHITKNKFCFVPYVGFEKPWTDEMLYSKYSL
;
A
#
# COMPACT_ATOMS: atom_id res chain seq x y z
N MET A 1 -2.30 -26.82 9.20
CA MET A 1 -2.36 -26.63 7.72
C MET A 1 -1.26 -25.68 7.31
N VAL A 2 -0.63 -25.87 6.14
CA VAL A 2 0.38 -24.95 5.57
C VAL A 2 -0.19 -24.37 4.29
N ILE A 3 -0.19 -23.03 4.16
CA ILE A 3 -0.74 -22.32 2.99
C ILE A 3 0.11 -21.08 2.64
N PRO A 4 0.03 -20.57 1.39
CA PRO A 4 0.62 -19.27 1.04
C PRO A 4 0.03 -18.14 1.90
N ALA A 5 0.88 -17.25 2.40
CA ALA A 5 0.46 -16.15 3.30
C ALA A 5 -0.17 -14.94 2.59
N ARG A 6 -0.28 -14.96 1.26
CA ARG A 6 -0.81 -13.83 0.48
C ARG A 6 -2.24 -13.42 0.84
N TRP A 7 -3.03 -14.29 1.48
CA TRP A 7 -4.39 -13.98 1.91
C TRP A 7 -4.44 -12.92 3.03
N TYR A 8 -3.35 -12.69 3.75
CA TYR A 8 -3.29 -11.73 4.86
C TYR A 8 -3.80 -10.33 4.49
N ALA A 9 -3.44 -9.85 3.31
CA ALA A 9 -3.79 -8.50 2.89
C ALA A 9 -4.01 -8.39 1.36
N GLY A 10 -4.21 -9.49 0.63
CA GLY A 10 -4.37 -9.45 -0.82
C GLY A 10 -4.92 -10.75 -1.41
N GLY A 11 -4.79 -10.86 -2.74
CA GLY A 11 -5.32 -11.97 -3.52
C GLY A 11 -6.71 -11.68 -4.06
N LYS A 12 -6.85 -11.72 -5.41
CA LYS A 12 -8.15 -11.55 -6.07
C LYS A 12 -9.10 -12.67 -5.63
N GLY A 13 -10.27 -12.30 -5.11
CA GLY A 13 -11.29 -13.26 -4.64
C GLY A 13 -10.99 -13.89 -3.26
N LEU A 14 -10.02 -13.37 -2.50
CA LEU A 14 -9.70 -13.86 -1.14
C LEU A 14 -10.25 -12.98 -0.02
N ASP A 15 -11.08 -11.99 -0.31
CA ASP A 15 -11.58 -11.07 0.72
C ASP A 15 -12.50 -11.78 1.72
N ASP A 16 -13.45 -12.60 1.24
CA ASP A 16 -14.35 -13.39 2.10
C ASP A 16 -13.57 -14.47 2.88
N PHE A 17 -12.62 -15.13 2.21
CA PHE A 17 -11.75 -16.11 2.88
C PHE A 17 -10.96 -15.44 4.01
N ARG A 18 -10.38 -14.27 3.75
CA ARG A 18 -9.64 -13.50 4.78
C ARG A 18 -10.56 -13.12 5.94
N ALA A 19 -11.73 -12.56 5.66
CA ALA A 19 -12.70 -12.17 6.68
C ALA A 19 -13.07 -13.36 7.58
N THR A 20 -13.32 -14.52 6.97
CA THR A 20 -13.61 -15.77 7.68
C THR A 20 -12.43 -16.21 8.56
N MET A 21 -11.23 -16.27 8.00
CA MET A 21 -10.03 -16.74 8.71
C MET A 21 -9.65 -15.83 9.89
N LEU A 22 -9.83 -14.51 9.74
CA LEU A 22 -9.53 -13.55 10.80
C LEU A 22 -10.63 -13.51 11.88
N GLY A 23 -11.91 -13.57 11.46
CA GLY A 23 -13.06 -13.32 12.34
C GLY A 23 -13.55 -14.53 13.15
N GLN A 24 -13.33 -15.77 12.70
CA GLN A 24 -13.87 -16.95 13.37
C GLN A 24 -13.18 -17.32 14.70
N LYS A 25 -12.01 -16.75 14.97
CA LYS A 25 -11.24 -16.95 16.24
C LYS A 25 -10.89 -18.40 16.58
N HIS A 26 -10.93 -19.29 15.59
CA HIS A 26 -10.60 -20.71 15.75
C HIS A 26 -9.11 -21.02 15.57
N ILE A 27 -8.30 -20.03 15.16
CA ILE A 27 -6.86 -20.20 15.02
C ILE A 27 -6.19 -19.97 16.39
N ARG A 28 -5.73 -21.06 17.01
CA ARG A 28 -5.01 -20.99 18.30
C ARG A 28 -3.57 -20.52 18.16
N LYS A 29 -2.90 -20.96 17.10
CA LYS A 29 -1.52 -20.59 16.79
C LYS A 29 -1.35 -20.40 15.29
N LEU A 30 -0.68 -19.33 14.91
CA LEU A 30 -0.30 -19.01 13.54
C LEU A 30 1.18 -18.70 13.49
N VAL A 31 1.90 -19.43 12.64
CA VAL A 31 3.33 -19.18 12.40
C VAL A 31 3.48 -18.58 11.02
N ASP A 32 4.03 -17.39 10.97
CA ASP A 32 4.26 -16.62 9.75
C ASP A 32 5.73 -16.71 9.34
N VAL A 33 5.97 -17.17 8.12
CA VAL A 33 7.30 -17.32 7.52
C VAL A 33 7.35 -16.44 6.27
N ALA A 34 8.02 -15.29 6.41
CA ALA A 34 8.03 -14.26 5.37
C ALA A 34 8.74 -14.71 4.07
N ASN A 35 9.75 -15.53 4.19
CA ASN A 35 10.47 -16.14 3.08
C ASN A 35 10.18 -17.64 3.01
N SER A 36 9.50 -18.08 1.95
CA SER A 36 9.16 -19.51 1.80
C SER A 36 10.37 -20.43 1.72
N ALA A 37 11.54 -19.93 1.31
CA ALA A 37 12.77 -20.71 1.24
C ALA A 37 13.28 -21.13 2.62
N ASP A 38 12.89 -20.44 3.69
CA ASP A 38 13.23 -20.79 5.07
C ASP A 38 12.59 -22.11 5.51
N CYS A 39 11.50 -22.53 4.85
CA CYS A 39 10.83 -23.81 5.09
C CYS A 39 11.00 -24.80 3.94
N PHE A 40 11.03 -24.30 2.72
CA PHE A 40 11.08 -25.10 1.48
C PHE A 40 12.22 -24.60 0.60
N PRO A 41 13.47 -25.09 0.78
CA PRO A 41 14.61 -24.67 -0.02
C PRO A 41 14.32 -24.78 -1.53
N GLY A 42 14.65 -23.72 -2.28
CA GLY A 42 14.41 -23.66 -3.72
C GLY A 42 12.97 -23.30 -4.15
N VAL A 43 12.01 -23.19 -3.21
CA VAL A 43 10.62 -22.80 -3.50
C VAL A 43 10.41 -21.33 -3.17
N ASN A 44 9.97 -20.56 -4.18
CA ASN A 44 9.70 -19.13 -4.01
C ASN A 44 8.21 -18.86 -4.14
N ILE A 45 7.56 -18.60 -3.00
CA ILE A 45 6.15 -18.23 -2.93
C ILE A 45 6.05 -16.74 -2.59
N ALA A 46 5.49 -15.95 -3.51
CA ALA A 46 5.29 -14.52 -3.30
C ALA A 46 4.41 -14.27 -2.06
N GLY A 47 4.95 -13.49 -1.12
CA GLY A 47 4.31 -13.21 0.17
C GLY A 47 4.63 -14.22 1.27
N GLY A 48 5.45 -15.27 0.99
CA GLY A 48 5.81 -16.29 1.96
C GLY A 48 4.68 -17.29 2.24
N ILE A 49 4.83 -18.02 3.34
CA ILE A 49 3.88 -19.04 3.79
C ILE A 49 3.47 -18.80 5.23
N CYS A 50 2.37 -19.43 5.63
CA CYS A 50 2.02 -19.59 7.03
C CYS A 50 1.54 -21.01 7.32
N TYR A 51 1.69 -21.42 8.56
CA TYR A 51 1.02 -22.62 9.07
C TYR A 51 0.33 -22.31 10.38
N PHE A 52 -0.77 -22.99 10.63
CA PHE A 52 -1.61 -22.70 11.79
C PHE A 52 -2.30 -23.94 12.34
N LEU A 53 -2.64 -23.87 13.61
CA LEU A 53 -3.50 -24.80 14.32
C LEU A 53 -4.91 -24.22 14.37
N TRP A 54 -5.82 -24.92 13.71
CA TRP A 54 -7.26 -24.64 13.75
C TRP A 54 -7.93 -25.58 14.73
N ASP A 55 -8.76 -25.05 15.61
CA ASP A 55 -9.50 -25.81 16.61
C ASP A 55 -10.94 -25.27 16.66
N ASN A 56 -11.90 -26.08 16.20
CA ASN A 56 -13.31 -25.71 16.13
C ASN A 56 -13.94 -25.43 17.51
N THR A 57 -13.32 -25.90 18.58
CA THR A 57 -13.80 -25.69 19.96
C THR A 57 -13.21 -24.43 20.59
N TYR A 58 -12.17 -23.86 19.96
CA TYR A 58 -11.50 -22.66 20.45
C TYR A 58 -12.19 -21.39 19.95
N SER A 59 -12.31 -20.41 20.82
CA SER A 59 -12.71 -19.05 20.47
C SER A 59 -11.91 -18.06 21.32
N GLY A 60 -10.88 -17.45 20.72
CA GLY A 60 -9.99 -16.55 21.47
C GLY A 60 -8.90 -15.93 20.61
N ASP A 61 -7.97 -15.28 21.28
CA ASP A 61 -6.81 -14.66 20.64
C ASP A 61 -5.80 -15.71 20.17
N CYS A 62 -5.12 -15.39 19.09
CA CYS A 62 -4.17 -16.27 18.44
C CYS A 62 -2.73 -16.01 18.91
N ALA A 63 -1.99 -17.05 19.22
CA ALA A 63 -0.52 -16.96 19.39
C ALA A 63 0.14 -16.83 18.01
N VAL A 64 0.55 -15.62 17.65
CA VAL A 64 1.21 -15.33 16.37
C VAL A 64 2.71 -15.33 16.53
N VAL A 65 3.38 -16.22 15.81
CA VAL A 65 4.84 -16.39 15.80
C VAL A 65 5.40 -15.88 14.48
N ASN A 66 6.44 -15.07 14.51
CA ASN A 66 7.19 -14.67 13.33
C ASN A 66 8.51 -15.46 13.24
N ILE A 67 8.78 -16.00 12.05
CA ILE A 67 10.06 -16.65 11.70
C ILE A 67 10.70 -15.85 10.56
N LYS A 68 12.00 -15.60 10.70
CA LYS A 68 12.84 -14.97 9.67
C LYS A 68 14.18 -15.67 9.63
N GLU A 69 14.64 -16.01 8.41
CA GLU A 69 15.93 -16.73 8.20
C GLU A 69 16.01 -18.07 8.97
N GLY A 70 14.86 -18.74 9.12
CA GLY A 70 14.75 -19.98 9.88
C GLY A 70 14.67 -19.81 11.40
N GLU A 71 14.89 -18.59 11.91
CA GLU A 71 14.94 -18.30 13.33
C GLU A 71 13.64 -17.68 13.86
N TYR A 72 13.29 -18.02 15.08
CA TYR A 72 12.20 -17.39 15.83
C TYR A 72 12.55 -15.94 16.15
N THR A 73 11.69 -15.00 15.76
CA THR A 73 11.93 -13.56 15.98
C THR A 73 10.98 -12.92 16.99
N SER A 74 9.74 -13.36 17.06
CA SER A 74 8.76 -12.84 18.03
C SER A 74 7.54 -13.73 18.16
N GLU A 75 6.89 -13.68 19.31
CA GLU A 75 5.55 -14.24 19.57
C GLU A 75 4.68 -13.21 20.28
N ASN A 76 3.40 -13.14 19.90
CA ASN A 76 2.43 -12.29 20.56
C ASN A 76 1.04 -12.94 20.51
N ILE A 77 0.34 -12.93 21.62
CA ILE A 77 -1.05 -13.37 21.72
C ILE A 77 -1.93 -12.17 21.36
N ARG A 78 -2.71 -12.27 20.30
CA ARG A 78 -3.49 -11.15 19.77
C ARG A 78 -4.71 -11.59 18.98
N ALA A 79 -5.71 -10.70 18.92
CA ALA A 79 -6.81 -10.83 17.99
C ALA A 79 -6.30 -10.74 16.54
N LEU A 80 -6.75 -11.63 15.66
CA LEU A 80 -6.41 -11.59 14.25
C LEU A 80 -7.25 -10.57 13.47
N ASP A 81 -8.43 -10.25 13.97
CA ASP A 81 -9.43 -9.34 13.41
C ASP A 81 -9.30 -7.88 13.90
N GLU A 82 -8.17 -7.52 14.53
CA GLU A 82 -7.92 -6.14 15.01
C GLU A 82 -7.96 -5.11 13.88
N PHE A 83 -7.57 -5.50 12.66
CA PHE A 83 -7.57 -4.67 11.46
C PHE A 83 -8.14 -5.44 10.26
N ASP A 84 -8.62 -4.71 9.24
CA ASP A 84 -9.11 -5.29 7.97
C ASP A 84 -8.07 -6.14 7.24
N TYR A 85 -6.78 -5.90 7.52
CA TYR A 85 -5.64 -6.68 7.03
C TYR A 85 -4.85 -7.27 8.18
N PHE A 86 -4.42 -8.51 8.02
CA PHE A 86 -3.53 -9.10 9.00
C PHE A 86 -2.13 -8.46 8.94
N VAL A 87 -1.76 -7.77 9.99
CA VAL A 87 -0.42 -7.20 10.16
C VAL A 87 0.54 -8.31 10.54
N ARG A 88 1.50 -8.61 9.66
CA ARG A 88 2.41 -9.76 9.85
C ARG A 88 3.31 -9.61 11.06
N SER A 89 4.00 -8.47 11.13
CA SER A 89 5.02 -8.23 12.16
C SER A 89 4.38 -7.89 13.50
N ASN A 90 4.65 -8.71 14.52
CA ASN A 90 4.25 -8.40 15.89
C ASN A 90 4.84 -7.08 16.40
N LEU A 91 6.06 -6.75 15.97
CA LEU A 91 6.75 -5.50 16.36
C LEU A 91 6.09 -4.25 15.76
N ALA A 92 5.41 -4.39 14.61
CA ALA A 92 4.74 -3.27 13.96
C ALA A 92 3.45 -2.82 14.68
N LEU A 93 2.82 -3.71 15.46
CA LEU A 93 1.52 -3.45 16.08
C LEU A 93 1.54 -2.23 17.00
N THR A 94 2.54 -2.09 17.84
CA THR A 94 2.67 -0.95 18.76
C THR A 94 2.72 0.37 18.00
N ILE A 95 3.47 0.42 16.89
CA ILE A 95 3.57 1.61 16.05
C ILE A 95 2.24 1.93 15.38
N ILE A 96 1.60 0.93 14.77
CA ILE A 96 0.30 1.10 14.12
C ILE A 96 -0.75 1.60 15.12
N ARG A 97 -0.84 0.96 16.30
CA ARG A 97 -1.79 1.35 17.35
C ARG A 97 -1.58 2.81 17.78
N LYS A 98 -0.35 3.25 17.98
CA LYS A 98 -0.01 4.65 18.32
C LYS A 98 -0.46 5.61 17.23
N VAL A 99 -0.22 5.29 15.97
CA VAL A 99 -0.65 6.11 14.83
C VAL A 99 -2.17 6.20 14.77
N LEU A 100 -2.88 5.07 14.87
CA LEU A 100 -4.34 5.02 14.79
C LEU A 100 -5.02 5.64 16.02
N ALA A 101 -4.40 5.58 17.20
CA ALA A 101 -4.92 6.21 18.43
C ALA A 101 -5.03 7.73 18.29
N SER A 102 -4.30 8.37 17.38
CA SER A 102 -4.44 9.80 17.08
C SER A 102 -5.81 10.18 16.48
N LYS A 103 -6.59 9.18 16.01
CA LYS A 103 -7.92 9.33 15.37
C LYS A 103 -7.92 10.33 14.21
N GLY A 104 -6.76 10.60 13.63
CA GLY A 104 -6.61 11.45 12.46
C GLY A 104 -7.14 10.80 11.19
N LYS A 105 -7.36 11.61 10.15
CA LYS A 105 -7.71 11.12 8.82
C LYS A 105 -6.58 10.25 8.28
N LEU A 106 -6.91 9.16 7.59
CA LEU A 106 -5.94 8.27 6.97
C LEU A 106 -5.90 8.49 5.45
N MET A 107 -4.74 8.23 4.84
CA MET A 107 -4.52 8.44 3.41
C MET A 107 -5.49 7.64 2.53
N ASN A 108 -5.95 6.46 2.96
CA ASN A 108 -6.95 5.69 2.20
C ASN A 108 -8.31 6.39 2.05
N LYS A 109 -8.57 7.46 2.79
CA LYS A 109 -9.79 8.29 2.63
C LYS A 109 -9.59 9.43 1.64
N VAL A 110 -8.34 9.71 1.24
CA VAL A 110 -7.95 10.80 0.34
C VAL A 110 -7.56 10.28 -1.04
N VAL A 111 -6.76 9.21 -1.09
CA VAL A 111 -6.31 8.57 -2.32
C VAL A 111 -7.48 8.30 -3.25
N TYR A 112 -7.36 8.73 -4.51
CA TYR A 112 -8.42 8.58 -5.52
C TYR A 112 -8.57 7.13 -5.97
N SER A 113 -9.73 6.81 -6.53
CA SER A 113 -9.98 5.49 -7.10
C SER A 113 -9.11 5.27 -8.33
N ARG A 114 -8.71 4.01 -8.58
CA ARG A 114 -8.00 3.66 -9.81
C ARG A 114 -8.80 4.09 -11.04
N ASN A 115 -8.11 4.48 -12.09
CA ASN A 115 -8.72 4.97 -13.32
C ASN A 115 -9.59 6.22 -13.16
N TYR A 116 -9.17 7.16 -12.31
CA TYR A 116 -9.92 8.37 -12.01
C TYR A 116 -10.33 9.16 -13.26
N PHE A 117 -9.39 9.33 -14.21
CA PHE A 117 -9.63 10.07 -15.46
C PHE A 117 -10.30 9.24 -16.56
N ASN A 118 -10.69 8.00 -16.28
CA ASN A 118 -11.27 7.03 -17.21
C ASN A 118 -10.40 6.77 -18.46
N LEU A 119 -9.10 6.66 -18.27
CA LEU A 119 -8.10 6.44 -19.32
C LEU A 119 -7.42 5.07 -19.11
N PRO A 120 -7.74 4.05 -19.94
CA PRO A 120 -7.16 2.71 -19.80
C PRO A 120 -5.66 2.71 -20.12
N THR A 121 -4.94 1.69 -19.68
CA THR A 121 -3.49 1.52 -19.94
C THR A 121 -3.15 1.46 -21.42
N THR A 122 -4.09 0.99 -22.24
CA THR A 122 -3.93 0.79 -23.68
C THR A 122 -4.20 2.05 -24.52
N VAL A 123 -4.59 3.16 -23.88
CA VAL A 123 -4.88 4.39 -24.60
C VAL A 123 -3.66 4.86 -25.39
N CYS A 124 -3.92 5.26 -26.63
CA CYS A 124 -2.93 5.79 -27.57
C CYS A 124 -3.36 7.19 -28.02
N GLY A 125 -2.38 8.02 -28.41
CA GLY A 125 -2.61 9.36 -28.95
C GLY A 125 -1.35 9.95 -29.53
N PRO A 126 -1.48 11.09 -30.23
CA PRO A 126 -0.33 11.80 -30.78
C PRO A 126 0.63 12.26 -29.67
N LYS A 127 1.91 12.41 -30.03
CA LYS A 127 2.94 12.98 -29.14
C LYS A 127 3.03 14.49 -29.24
N GLU A 128 2.27 15.08 -30.14
CA GLU A 128 2.26 16.52 -30.40
C GLU A 128 1.04 17.18 -29.78
N PHE A 129 1.24 18.39 -29.28
CA PHE A 129 0.19 19.21 -28.71
C PHE A 129 -0.77 19.69 -29.82
N GLY A 130 -2.06 19.61 -29.59
CA GLY A 130 -3.11 20.06 -30.48
C GLY A 130 -4.11 20.99 -29.79
N VAL A 131 -5.03 21.54 -30.56
CA VAL A 131 -6.09 22.39 -30.04
C VAL A 131 -7.00 21.59 -29.11
N ASN A 132 -7.36 22.15 -27.95
CA ASN A 132 -8.19 21.50 -26.93
C ASN A 132 -7.68 20.13 -26.43
N THR A 133 -6.37 19.91 -26.42
CA THR A 133 -5.79 18.66 -25.93
C THR A 133 -5.30 18.79 -24.50
N ILE A 134 -5.34 17.64 -23.79
CA ILE A 134 -4.79 17.42 -22.46
C ILE A 134 -3.58 16.52 -22.59
N LYS A 135 -2.51 16.83 -21.87
CA LYS A 135 -1.30 16.03 -21.79
C LYS A 135 -1.50 14.85 -20.84
N ILE A 136 -1.35 13.63 -21.34
CA ILE A 136 -1.62 12.39 -20.61
C ILE A 136 -0.31 11.64 -20.36
N PHE A 137 -0.04 11.35 -19.10
CA PHE A 137 1.10 10.53 -18.69
C PHE A 137 0.73 9.05 -18.78
N THR A 138 1.50 8.29 -19.56
CA THR A 138 1.35 6.85 -19.77
C THR A 138 2.63 6.11 -19.38
N SER A 139 2.60 4.78 -19.35
CA SER A 139 3.80 3.95 -19.13
C SER A 139 4.88 4.11 -20.22
N LYS A 140 4.50 4.67 -21.37
CA LYS A 140 5.41 4.92 -22.53
C LYS A 140 5.77 6.39 -22.71
N GLY A 141 5.49 7.24 -21.70
CA GLY A 141 5.70 8.67 -21.75
C GLY A 141 4.40 9.46 -21.98
N PHE A 142 4.52 10.69 -22.46
CA PHE A 142 3.37 11.56 -22.68
C PHE A 142 2.77 11.39 -24.07
N ILE A 143 1.43 11.49 -24.09
CA ILE A 143 0.60 11.63 -25.31
C ILE A 143 -0.36 12.79 -25.11
N TYR A 144 -1.07 13.21 -26.14
CA TYR A 144 -2.09 14.25 -26.07
C TYR A 144 -3.43 13.68 -26.53
N LEU A 145 -4.48 13.95 -25.77
CA LEU A 145 -5.86 13.56 -26.11
C LEU A 145 -6.76 14.78 -26.06
N HIS A 146 -7.83 14.76 -26.83
CA HIS A 146 -8.84 15.81 -26.77
C HIS A 146 -9.46 15.87 -25.36
N LYS A 147 -9.71 17.07 -24.84
CA LYS A 147 -10.21 17.29 -23.46
C LYS A 147 -11.48 16.50 -23.15
N SER A 148 -12.36 16.32 -24.12
CA SER A 148 -13.63 15.59 -23.95
C SER A 148 -13.46 14.09 -23.64
N THR A 149 -12.27 13.51 -23.87
CA THR A 149 -11.98 12.10 -23.55
C THR A 149 -11.55 11.90 -22.10
N VAL A 150 -11.27 12.98 -21.37
CA VAL A 150 -10.77 12.96 -19.99
C VAL A 150 -11.92 13.22 -19.02
N THR A 151 -12.25 12.27 -18.17
CA THR A 151 -13.21 12.45 -17.09
C THR A 151 -12.53 13.16 -15.91
N ASP A 152 -13.16 14.18 -15.35
CA ASP A 152 -12.69 14.88 -14.16
C ASP A 152 -13.87 15.24 -13.24
N LYS A 153 -14.29 14.28 -12.41
CA LYS A 153 -15.50 14.40 -11.58
C LYS A 153 -15.36 15.41 -10.44
N GLU A 154 -14.14 15.58 -9.92
CA GLU A 154 -13.87 16.38 -8.72
C GLU A 154 -13.04 17.65 -9.04
N GLY A 155 -12.81 17.96 -10.34
CA GLY A 155 -12.11 19.18 -10.76
C GLY A 155 -10.63 19.22 -10.41
N ILE A 156 -9.95 18.07 -10.41
CA ILE A 156 -8.52 18.02 -10.06
C ILE A 156 -7.59 18.20 -11.25
N LEU A 157 -8.13 18.28 -12.47
CA LEU A 157 -7.30 18.42 -13.67
C LEU A 157 -6.43 19.68 -13.61
N ASP A 158 -6.95 20.76 -13.06
CA ASP A 158 -6.26 22.05 -12.93
C ASP A 158 -5.39 22.16 -11.66
N LYS A 159 -5.18 21.06 -10.93
CA LYS A 159 -4.34 20.98 -9.71
C LYS A 159 -3.01 20.28 -9.97
N TYR A 160 -2.08 20.38 -9.03
CA TYR A 160 -0.88 19.54 -8.95
C TYR A 160 -1.26 18.19 -8.35
N LYS A 161 -1.07 17.10 -9.09
CA LYS A 161 -1.44 15.75 -8.66
C LYS A 161 -0.21 14.91 -8.37
N VAL A 162 -0.15 14.29 -7.19
CA VAL A 162 0.89 13.30 -6.88
C VAL A 162 0.40 11.93 -7.31
N ILE A 163 1.16 11.27 -8.16
CA ILE A 163 0.82 9.93 -8.66
C ILE A 163 1.91 8.92 -8.31
N ILE A 164 1.49 7.67 -8.13
CA ILE A 164 2.36 6.51 -7.95
C ILE A 164 1.97 5.40 -8.92
N THR A 165 2.93 4.63 -9.41
CA THR A 165 2.61 3.47 -10.25
C THR A 165 1.81 2.43 -9.44
N TYR A 166 0.71 1.95 -10.02
CA TYR A 166 -0.18 0.98 -9.39
C TYR A 166 0.49 -0.37 -9.13
N ALA A 167 1.34 -0.84 -10.06
CA ALA A 167 2.09 -2.08 -9.92
C ALA A 167 3.57 -1.79 -9.66
N MET A 168 4.13 -2.37 -8.59
CA MET A 168 5.57 -2.28 -8.32
C MET A 168 6.34 -3.27 -9.19
N SER A 169 7.42 -2.80 -9.82
CA SER A 169 8.41 -3.67 -10.42
C SER A 169 9.29 -4.27 -9.32
N GLY A 170 9.46 -5.58 -9.32
CA GLY A 170 10.35 -6.27 -8.37
C GLY A 170 9.64 -7.08 -7.28
N GLY A 171 8.33 -6.88 -7.08
CA GLY A 171 7.54 -7.68 -6.15
C GLY A 171 7.92 -7.50 -4.67
N ASN A 172 7.43 -8.41 -3.83
CA ASN A 172 7.70 -8.42 -2.38
C ASN A 172 9.03 -9.11 -2.03
N LYS A 173 10.03 -9.07 -2.92
CA LYS A 173 11.34 -9.65 -2.66
C LYS A 173 12.26 -8.59 -2.08
N PRO A 174 13.03 -8.93 -1.05
CA PRO A 174 14.10 -8.06 -0.61
C PRO A 174 15.18 -7.97 -1.72
N THR A 175 15.89 -6.84 -1.75
CA THR A 175 17.15 -6.71 -2.48
C THR A 175 18.21 -7.63 -1.88
N SER A 176 19.37 -7.76 -2.53
CA SER A 176 20.53 -8.49 -1.99
C SER A 176 20.98 -8.00 -0.61
N GLU A 177 20.63 -6.76 -0.25
CA GLU A 177 20.92 -6.14 1.06
C GLU A 177 19.77 -6.31 2.07
N GLY A 178 18.75 -7.12 1.76
CA GLY A 178 17.58 -7.33 2.62
C GLY A 178 16.55 -6.19 2.64
N ASN A 179 16.68 -5.18 1.77
CA ASN A 179 15.76 -4.06 1.68
C ASN A 179 14.58 -4.35 0.76
N TYR A 180 13.40 -3.88 1.11
CA TYR A 180 12.19 -3.98 0.29
C TYR A 180 11.95 -2.68 -0.49
N GLN A 181 11.71 -2.79 -1.79
CA GLN A 181 11.21 -1.67 -2.59
C GLN A 181 9.70 -1.54 -2.35
N ILE A 182 9.30 -0.58 -1.52
CA ILE A 182 7.89 -0.37 -1.15
C ILE A 182 7.20 0.61 -2.09
N LEU A 183 7.95 1.58 -2.60
CA LEU A 183 7.45 2.57 -3.54
C LEU A 183 7.98 2.30 -4.94
N SER A 184 7.08 2.38 -5.91
CA SER A 184 7.43 2.53 -7.32
C SER A 184 7.73 4.01 -7.64
N SER A 185 7.70 4.40 -8.92
CA SER A 185 7.94 5.79 -9.30
C SER A 185 6.85 6.73 -8.77
N LEU A 186 7.23 7.72 -7.97
CA LEU A 186 6.41 8.87 -7.62
C LEU A 186 6.63 9.99 -8.63
N ARG A 187 5.56 10.70 -9.00
CA ARG A 187 5.61 11.84 -9.90
C ARG A 187 4.58 12.89 -9.53
N ILE A 188 4.92 14.15 -9.76
CA ILE A 188 3.96 15.26 -9.73
C ILE A 188 3.53 15.56 -11.16
N LEU A 189 2.23 15.52 -11.42
CA LEU A 189 1.62 16.04 -12.63
C LEU A 189 1.23 17.51 -12.42
N ASN A 190 1.55 18.34 -13.40
CA ASN A 190 1.17 19.75 -13.38
C ASN A 190 -0.33 19.94 -13.67
N PRO A 191 -0.88 21.16 -13.45
CA PRO A 191 -2.18 21.53 -13.98
C PRO A 191 -2.29 21.21 -15.47
N LYS A 192 -3.47 20.74 -15.90
CA LYS A 192 -3.78 20.27 -17.26
C LYS A 192 -2.99 19.03 -17.72
N GLU A 193 -2.40 18.29 -16.81
CA GLU A 193 -1.87 16.96 -17.06
C GLU A 193 -2.74 15.91 -16.37
N ALA A 194 -3.00 14.77 -17.05
CA ALA A 194 -3.71 13.62 -16.49
C ALA A 194 -2.85 12.34 -16.61
N CYS A 195 -3.32 11.22 -16.09
CA CYS A 195 -2.64 9.92 -16.20
C CYS A 195 -3.62 8.80 -16.53
N THR A 196 -3.07 7.70 -17.06
CA THR A 196 -3.82 6.46 -17.27
C THR A 196 -4.02 5.69 -15.96
N GLU A 197 -4.85 4.65 -15.98
CA GLU A 197 -5.08 3.73 -14.86
C GLU A 197 -3.82 2.95 -14.41
N THR A 198 -2.70 3.10 -15.13
CA THR A 198 -1.38 2.63 -14.70
C THR A 198 -0.94 3.27 -13.37
N TYR A 199 -1.51 4.44 -13.08
CA TYR A 199 -1.14 5.24 -11.92
C TYR A 199 -2.32 5.43 -10.99
N LEU A 200 -2.01 5.49 -9.68
CA LEU A 200 -2.93 5.88 -8.63
C LEU A 200 -2.62 7.32 -8.22
N ILE A 201 -3.64 8.16 -8.11
CA ILE A 201 -3.50 9.53 -7.65
C ILE A 201 -3.61 9.53 -6.13
N LEU A 202 -2.55 9.98 -5.45
CA LEU A 202 -2.48 10.01 -3.99
C LEU A 202 -3.25 11.19 -3.42
N ASP A 203 -3.08 12.38 -4.02
CA ASP A 203 -3.81 13.60 -3.70
C ASP A 203 -3.60 14.67 -4.78
N ALA A 204 -4.35 15.78 -4.70
CA ALA A 204 -4.29 16.90 -5.64
C ALA A 204 -4.36 18.25 -4.90
N PHE A 205 -3.47 19.18 -5.24
CA PHE A 205 -3.23 20.43 -4.54
C PHE A 205 -3.26 21.64 -5.47
N ASP A 206 -3.62 22.79 -4.93
CA ASP A 206 -3.55 24.06 -5.66
C ASP A 206 -2.12 24.60 -5.73
N LYS A 207 -1.27 24.24 -4.76
CA LYS A 207 0.13 24.66 -4.68
C LYS A 207 1.08 23.48 -4.96
N LYS A 208 2.08 23.73 -5.80
CA LYS A 208 3.13 22.74 -6.11
C LYS A 208 3.90 22.30 -4.87
N GLN A 209 4.15 23.21 -3.94
CA GLN A 209 4.87 22.90 -2.72
C GLN A 209 4.17 21.85 -1.85
N GLU A 210 2.84 21.86 -1.80
CA GLU A 210 2.08 20.84 -1.06
C GLU A 210 2.22 19.46 -1.71
N ALA A 211 2.24 19.41 -3.03
CA ALA A 211 2.50 18.16 -3.75
C ALA A 211 3.93 17.65 -3.51
N GLU A 212 4.93 18.52 -3.48
CA GLU A 212 6.32 18.18 -3.15
C GLU A 212 6.44 17.67 -1.70
N ASN A 213 5.73 18.28 -0.76
CA ASN A 213 5.68 17.86 0.64
C ASN A 213 5.03 16.47 0.80
N LEU A 214 3.96 16.17 0.03
CA LEU A 214 3.38 14.82 0.00
C LEU A 214 4.37 13.80 -0.56
N VAL A 215 5.11 14.10 -1.63
CA VAL A 215 6.14 13.21 -2.19
C VAL A 215 7.21 12.93 -1.14
N SER A 216 7.69 13.94 -0.43
CA SER A 216 8.65 13.80 0.66
C SER A 216 8.11 12.91 1.79
N PHE A 217 6.88 13.16 2.24
CA PHE A 217 6.22 12.39 3.29
C PHE A 217 6.08 10.91 2.91
N ILE A 218 5.55 10.60 1.73
CA ILE A 218 5.38 9.20 1.28
C ILE A 218 6.73 8.50 1.13
N SER A 219 7.79 9.23 0.81
CA SER A 219 9.16 8.71 0.69
C SER A 219 9.85 8.51 2.05
N SER A 220 9.31 9.03 3.15
CA SER A 220 9.86 8.87 4.50
C SER A 220 9.91 7.39 4.93
N LYS A 221 10.79 7.05 5.87
CA LYS A 221 10.84 5.70 6.48
C LYS A 221 9.53 5.38 7.19
N PHE A 222 8.98 6.38 7.89
CA PHE A 222 7.71 6.26 8.62
C PHE A 222 6.55 5.86 7.70
N ALA A 223 6.30 6.60 6.62
CA ALA A 223 5.18 6.32 5.73
C ALA A 223 5.36 4.99 4.97
N ARG A 224 6.58 4.70 4.50
CA ARG A 224 6.91 3.43 3.84
C ARG A 224 6.74 2.23 4.78
N PHE A 225 7.15 2.36 6.04
CA PHE A 225 6.95 1.32 7.05
C PHE A 225 5.47 1.01 7.24
N LEU A 226 4.62 2.02 7.40
CA LEU A 226 3.18 1.83 7.58
C LEU A 226 2.50 1.26 6.33
N LEU A 227 2.90 1.72 5.14
CA LEU A 227 2.40 1.18 3.88
C LEU A 227 2.75 -0.31 3.71
N LEU A 228 3.98 -0.70 4.08
CA LEU A 228 4.43 -2.10 4.02
C LEU A 228 3.52 -3.04 4.80
N GLN A 229 2.97 -2.61 5.94
CA GLN A 229 2.14 -3.46 6.80
C GLN A 229 0.81 -3.88 6.14
N ALA A 230 0.33 -3.13 5.16
CA ALA A 230 -0.87 -3.46 4.37
C ALA A 230 -0.55 -4.12 3.01
N LEU A 231 0.73 -4.23 2.63
CA LEU A 231 1.13 -4.81 1.35
C LEU A 231 1.32 -6.33 1.46
N SER A 232 0.68 -7.08 0.55
CA SER A 232 0.90 -8.53 0.39
C SER A 232 1.08 -8.92 -1.09
N SER A 233 1.08 -7.94 -1.97
CA SER A 233 1.23 -8.13 -3.43
C SER A 233 1.95 -6.92 -4.04
N ILE A 234 2.27 -7.04 -5.32
CA ILE A 234 2.90 -5.97 -6.10
C ILE A 234 1.99 -4.76 -6.37
N HIS A 235 0.69 -4.84 -6.03
CA HIS A 235 -0.26 -3.78 -6.36
C HIS A 235 -0.50 -2.85 -5.18
N ILE A 236 -0.26 -1.56 -5.39
CA ILE A 236 -0.60 -0.48 -4.46
C ILE A 236 -2.00 0.02 -4.81
N THR A 237 -2.98 -0.28 -3.97
CA THR A 237 -4.35 0.22 -4.11
C THR A 237 -4.65 1.27 -3.04
N LYS A 238 -5.71 2.05 -3.23
CA LYS A 238 -6.23 3.01 -2.24
C LYS A 238 -6.28 2.43 -0.82
N ASN A 239 -6.81 1.22 -0.67
CA ASN A 239 -6.99 0.59 0.64
C ASN A 239 -5.68 0.24 1.35
N LYS A 240 -4.55 0.14 0.62
CA LYS A 240 -3.24 -0.14 1.22
C LYS A 240 -2.71 1.01 2.08
N PHE A 241 -3.26 2.19 1.92
CA PHE A 241 -2.94 3.37 2.74
C PHE A 241 -3.73 3.45 4.06
N CYS A 242 -4.36 2.34 4.50
CA CYS A 242 -5.21 2.30 5.71
C CYS A 242 -4.47 2.54 7.03
N PHE A 243 -3.15 2.39 7.07
CA PHE A 243 -2.33 2.69 8.24
C PHE A 243 -1.54 4.00 8.11
N VAL A 244 -1.53 4.61 6.92
CA VAL A 244 -0.77 5.83 6.65
C VAL A 244 -1.62 7.04 7.02
N PRO A 245 -1.21 7.87 8.00
CA PRO A 245 -1.99 9.04 8.41
C PRO A 245 -1.91 10.16 7.36
N TYR A 246 -2.99 10.92 7.24
CA TYR A 246 -3.00 12.19 6.51
C TYR A 246 -2.57 13.31 7.48
N VAL A 247 -1.40 13.86 7.29
CA VAL A 247 -0.79 14.82 8.24
C VAL A 247 -0.96 16.28 7.86
N GLY A 248 -1.54 16.57 6.66
CA GLY A 248 -1.49 17.88 6.01
C GLY A 248 -0.14 18.14 5.35
N PHE A 249 -0.12 18.91 4.28
CA PHE A 249 1.08 19.08 3.44
C PHE A 249 1.43 20.55 3.20
N GLU A 250 0.89 21.45 3.99
CA GLU A 250 1.22 22.88 3.98
C GLU A 250 2.69 23.13 4.38
N LYS A 251 3.28 22.18 5.08
CA LYS A 251 4.69 22.17 5.48
C LYS A 251 5.33 20.80 5.24
N PRO A 252 6.66 20.72 5.08
CA PRO A 252 7.36 19.44 4.97
C PRO A 252 7.32 18.66 6.29
N TRP A 253 7.43 17.32 6.19
CA TRP A 253 7.54 16.41 7.32
C TRP A 253 8.83 15.60 7.23
N THR A 254 9.61 15.57 8.31
CA THR A 254 10.75 14.66 8.46
C THR A 254 10.36 13.44 9.28
N ASP A 255 11.17 12.37 9.24
CA ASP A 255 10.96 11.19 10.05
C ASP A 255 10.95 11.53 11.56
N GLU A 256 11.86 12.42 12.02
CA GLU A 256 11.95 12.85 13.41
C GLU A 256 10.69 13.59 13.86
N MET A 257 10.14 14.47 13.02
CA MET A 257 8.87 15.16 13.31
C MET A 257 7.71 14.17 13.43
N LEU A 258 7.69 13.14 12.57
CA LEU A 258 6.66 12.11 12.58
C LEU A 258 6.81 11.20 13.80
N TYR A 259 8.03 10.79 14.14
CA TYR A 259 8.29 9.99 15.35
C TYR A 259 7.88 10.75 16.62
N SER A 260 8.23 12.02 16.72
CA SER A 260 7.79 12.88 17.85
C SER A 260 6.27 13.00 17.90
N LYS A 261 5.61 13.25 16.77
CA LYS A 261 4.15 13.41 16.67
C LYS A 261 3.38 12.16 17.17
N TYR A 262 3.90 10.96 16.92
CA TYR A 262 3.26 9.70 17.29
C TYR A 262 3.92 9.00 18.49
N SER A 263 4.85 9.66 19.18
CA SER A 263 5.57 9.14 20.35
C SER A 263 6.25 7.79 20.07
N LEU A 264 6.96 7.70 18.94
CA LEU A 264 7.66 6.50 18.45
C LEU A 264 9.14 6.52 18.83
#